data_db4092b7c2a83be0ca5092fae3638e7c
#
_entry.id   db4092b7c2a83be0ca5092fae3638e7c
#
_cell.length_a   1.000
_cell.length_b   1.000
_cell.length_c   1.000
_cell.angle_alpha   90.00
_cell.angle_beta   90.00
_cell.angle_gamma   90.00
#
_symmetry.space_group_name_H-M   'P 1'
#
loop_
_entity.id
_entity.type
_entity.pdbx_description
1 polymer ?
#
loop_
_entity_poly.entity_id
_entity_poly.type
_entity_poly.pdbx_seq_one_letter_code
_entity_poly.pdbx_strand_id
1 'polypeptide(L)'
;MEINEITEAWLKRQKFSVEKGVTIDGVFLKELTAFVDDRGDVIELWSKGWPEYKQGVVIDCKHVYQSATDPGVVKCWHLHKIHTDQFTVTRGKLQVCMVDVRKNSPTFGQANSVILGMQKPRFLKIPPGIMHGWKALGTKESIVVNFQTHVFDPKDEYKFTWDCVLPEIWGPKNG
;
A
#
# COMPACT_ATOMS: atom_id res chain seq x y z
N MET A 1 -5.53 -19.77 9.40
CA MET A 1 -4.07 -19.84 9.19
C MET A 1 -3.47 -18.63 9.85
N GLU A 2 -2.54 -18.86 10.73
CA GLU A 2 -1.73 -17.77 11.30
C GLU A 2 -0.82 -17.19 10.21
N ILE A 3 -0.55 -15.89 10.27
CA ILE A 3 0.38 -15.24 9.30
C ILE A 3 1.75 -15.94 9.27
N ASN A 4 2.18 -16.47 10.40
CA ASN A 4 3.43 -17.25 10.52
C ASN A 4 3.46 -18.53 9.65
N GLU A 5 2.31 -19.00 9.16
CA GLU A 5 2.21 -20.17 8.27
C GLU A 5 2.28 -19.79 6.78
N ILE A 6 2.27 -18.49 6.47
CA ILE A 6 2.43 -17.99 5.11
C ILE A 6 3.91 -18.11 4.72
N THR A 7 4.20 -18.98 3.76
CA THR A 7 5.53 -19.19 3.20
C THR A 7 5.50 -18.95 1.69
N GLU A 8 6.64 -18.67 1.09
CA GLU A 8 6.73 -18.54 -0.37
C GLU A 8 6.24 -19.81 -1.10
N ALA A 9 6.55 -20.98 -0.57
CA ALA A 9 6.08 -22.24 -1.13
C ALA A 9 4.54 -22.37 -1.05
N TRP A 10 3.92 -21.85 -0.01
CA TRP A 10 2.47 -21.80 0.09
C TRP A 10 1.89 -20.77 -0.90
N LEU A 11 2.47 -19.57 -0.97
CA LEU A 11 2.04 -18.50 -1.89
C LEU A 11 2.06 -18.96 -3.35
N LYS A 12 3.13 -19.62 -3.79
CA LYS A 12 3.29 -20.15 -5.16
C LYS A 12 2.24 -21.21 -5.54
N ARG A 13 1.57 -21.81 -4.57
CA ARG A 13 0.48 -22.78 -4.80
C ARG A 13 -0.91 -22.16 -4.84
N GLN A 14 -1.05 -20.88 -4.46
CA GLN A 14 -2.34 -20.18 -4.49
C GLN A 14 -2.60 -19.61 -5.88
N LYS A 15 -3.88 -19.41 -6.19
CA LYS A 15 -4.33 -18.67 -7.36
C LYS A 15 -4.73 -17.27 -6.93
N PHE A 16 -4.19 -16.29 -7.61
CA PHE A 16 -4.50 -14.87 -7.37
C PHE A 16 -5.11 -14.28 -8.63
N SER A 17 -6.12 -13.42 -8.47
CA SER A 17 -6.75 -12.67 -9.56
C SER A 17 -6.53 -11.18 -9.37
N VAL A 18 -6.12 -10.48 -10.44
CA VAL A 18 -5.95 -9.03 -10.41
C VAL A 18 -7.28 -8.36 -10.77
N GLU A 19 -7.84 -7.67 -9.78
CA GLU A 19 -9.10 -6.96 -9.93
C GLU A 19 -8.88 -5.46 -10.21
N LYS A 20 -9.79 -4.85 -10.95
CA LYS A 20 -9.74 -3.41 -11.22
C LYS A 20 -10.19 -2.60 -10.01
N GLY A 21 -9.43 -1.56 -9.68
CA GLY A 21 -9.74 -0.66 -8.56
C GLY A 21 -9.27 -1.21 -7.21
N VAL A 22 -9.96 -0.80 -6.15
CA VAL A 22 -9.74 -1.27 -4.78
C VAL A 22 -10.95 -2.08 -4.36
N THR A 23 -10.81 -3.39 -4.35
CA THR A 23 -11.88 -4.37 -4.08
C THR A 23 -11.60 -5.22 -2.86
N ILE A 24 -10.34 -5.23 -2.37
CA ILE A 24 -9.94 -6.04 -1.21
C ILE A 24 -10.59 -5.48 0.05
N ASP A 25 -11.25 -6.35 0.78
CA ASP A 25 -11.95 -6.03 2.03
C ASP A 25 -11.03 -5.36 3.06
N GLY A 26 -11.49 -4.22 3.60
CA GLY A 26 -10.77 -3.41 4.58
C GLY A 26 -9.70 -2.47 4.00
N VAL A 27 -9.29 -2.63 2.74
CA VAL A 27 -8.44 -1.65 2.03
C VAL A 27 -9.27 -0.41 1.72
N PHE A 28 -8.69 0.75 1.93
CA PHE A 28 -9.37 2.02 1.67
C PHE A 28 -8.49 3.00 0.91
N LEU A 29 -9.06 3.62 -0.10
CA LEU A 29 -8.39 4.61 -0.95
C LEU A 29 -9.21 5.91 -0.95
N LYS A 30 -8.58 7.00 -0.52
CA LYS A 30 -9.18 8.35 -0.51
C LYS A 30 -8.44 9.26 -1.50
N GLU A 31 -9.17 10.00 -2.30
CA GLU A 31 -8.59 11.11 -3.06
C GLU A 31 -8.36 12.29 -2.13
N LEU A 32 -7.18 12.91 -2.23
CA LEU A 32 -6.81 14.09 -1.48
C LEU A 32 -6.95 15.32 -2.36
N THR A 33 -7.29 16.45 -1.74
CA THR A 33 -7.40 17.74 -2.42
C THR A 33 -6.11 18.51 -2.28
N ALA A 34 -5.54 18.94 -3.41
CA ALA A 34 -4.49 19.94 -3.43
C ALA A 34 -5.14 21.33 -3.51
N PHE A 35 -4.87 22.17 -2.51
CA PHE A 35 -5.27 23.57 -2.50
C PHE A 35 -4.12 24.38 -3.09
N VAL A 36 -4.28 24.81 -4.34
CA VAL A 36 -3.26 25.47 -5.14
C VAL A 36 -3.49 26.97 -5.15
N ASP A 37 -2.42 27.77 -4.93
CA ASP A 37 -2.41 29.22 -5.13
C ASP A 37 -1.11 29.64 -5.86
N ASP A 38 -0.85 30.96 -5.98
CA ASP A 38 0.32 31.52 -6.65
C ASP A 38 1.65 31.24 -5.94
N ARG A 39 1.63 30.69 -4.74
CA ARG A 39 2.82 30.32 -3.93
C ARG A 39 3.13 28.83 -3.97
N GLY A 40 2.18 27.99 -4.44
CA GLY A 40 2.32 26.54 -4.47
C GLY A 40 1.03 25.80 -4.11
N ASP A 41 1.15 24.69 -3.35
CA ASP A 41 0.00 23.93 -2.91
C ASP A 41 0.10 23.50 -1.45
N VAL A 42 -1.08 23.16 -0.87
CA VAL A 42 -1.21 22.49 0.42
C VAL A 42 -2.07 21.27 0.24
N ILE A 43 -1.60 20.12 0.73
CA ILE A 43 -2.33 18.86 0.74
C ILE A 43 -2.36 18.33 2.16
N GLU A 44 -3.55 18.17 2.74
CA GLU A 44 -3.71 17.49 4.03
C GLU A 44 -3.52 15.98 3.82
N LEU A 45 -2.45 15.43 4.37
CA LEU A 45 -2.05 14.04 4.12
C LEU A 45 -2.72 13.05 5.07
N TRP A 46 -3.08 13.48 6.27
CA TRP A 46 -3.77 12.70 7.31
C TRP A 46 -4.39 13.64 8.34
N SER A 47 -5.61 13.33 8.83
CA SER A 47 -6.27 14.19 9.83
C SER A 47 -7.30 13.41 10.66
N LYS A 48 -7.31 13.70 11.96
CA LYS A 48 -8.40 13.30 12.87
C LYS A 48 -9.71 14.04 12.54
N GLY A 49 -9.64 15.14 11.79
CA GLY A 49 -10.79 15.89 11.31
C GLY A 49 -11.57 15.20 10.20
N TRP A 50 -10.99 14.25 9.51
CA TRP A 50 -11.66 13.57 8.40
C TRP A 50 -12.89 12.77 8.85
N PRO A 51 -13.97 12.79 8.05
CA PRO A 51 -15.14 11.94 8.31
C PRO A 51 -14.77 10.47 8.45
N GLU A 52 -13.85 9.98 7.64
CA GLU A 52 -13.39 8.59 7.63
C GLU A 52 -12.64 8.21 8.92
N TYR A 53 -11.94 9.16 9.56
CA TYR A 53 -11.38 8.94 10.89
C TYR A 53 -12.48 8.81 11.95
N LYS A 54 -13.46 9.69 11.93
CA LYS A 54 -14.61 9.64 12.86
C LYS A 54 -15.46 8.38 12.73
N GLN A 55 -15.46 7.78 11.52
CA GLN A 55 -16.14 6.52 11.22
C GLN A 55 -15.28 5.28 11.51
N GLY A 56 -14.03 5.44 11.96
CA GLY A 56 -13.10 4.35 12.23
C GLY A 56 -12.49 3.70 10.98
N VAL A 57 -12.67 4.30 9.81
CA VAL A 57 -12.06 3.81 8.54
C VAL A 57 -10.59 4.19 8.50
N VAL A 58 -10.24 5.45 8.77
CA VAL A 58 -8.87 5.91 9.00
C VAL A 58 -8.56 5.76 10.49
N ILE A 59 -7.38 5.26 10.82
CA ILE A 59 -7.02 4.87 12.18
C ILE A 59 -5.96 5.82 12.74
N ASP A 60 -5.91 5.96 14.06
CA ASP A 60 -4.94 6.82 14.75
C ASP A 60 -3.49 6.45 14.39
N CYS A 61 -2.68 7.47 14.16
CA CYS A 61 -1.28 7.32 13.80
C CYS A 61 -0.39 7.40 15.05
N LYS A 62 0.51 6.44 15.20
CA LYS A 62 1.50 6.39 16.29
C LYS A 62 2.94 6.50 15.84
N HIS A 63 3.19 6.31 14.54
CA HIS A 63 4.52 6.34 13.95
C HIS A 63 4.46 6.89 12.54
N VAL A 64 5.29 7.90 12.25
CA VAL A 64 5.38 8.51 10.92
C VAL A 64 6.80 8.39 10.41
N TYR A 65 6.95 7.92 9.19
CA TYR A 65 8.25 7.91 8.49
C TYR A 65 8.06 8.16 7.00
N GLN A 66 9.14 8.53 6.34
CA GLN A 66 9.20 8.53 4.89
C GLN A 66 10.11 7.42 4.35
N SER A 67 9.77 6.92 3.17
CA SER A 67 10.60 5.98 2.42
C SER A 67 10.80 6.52 1.00
N ALA A 68 12.06 6.71 0.62
CA ALA A 68 12.44 7.03 -0.75
C ALA A 68 12.63 5.74 -1.55
N THR A 69 12.27 5.77 -2.84
CA THR A 69 12.42 4.65 -3.77
C THR A 69 12.95 5.16 -5.10
N ASP A 70 14.10 4.68 -5.50
CA ASP A 70 14.75 5.05 -6.76
C ASP A 70 13.94 4.57 -7.97
N PRO A 71 14.08 5.23 -9.14
CA PRO A 71 13.39 4.86 -10.37
C PRO A 71 13.53 3.39 -10.73
N GLY A 72 12.42 2.73 -11.02
CA GLY A 72 12.37 1.32 -11.43
C GLY A 72 12.53 0.31 -10.29
N VAL A 73 12.93 0.73 -9.10
CA VAL A 73 13.08 -0.15 -7.94
C VAL A 73 11.73 -0.68 -7.48
N VAL A 74 11.69 -1.95 -7.14
CA VAL A 74 10.55 -2.64 -6.53
C VAL A 74 10.87 -2.92 -5.07
N LYS A 75 10.04 -2.42 -4.16
CA LYS A 75 10.07 -2.75 -2.73
C LYS A 75 8.85 -3.59 -2.41
N CYS A 76 9.00 -4.89 -2.35
CA CYS A 76 7.95 -5.88 -2.07
C CYS A 76 8.57 -7.22 -1.62
N TRP A 77 7.82 -8.13 -1.17
CA TRP A 77 6.49 -8.03 -0.62
C TRP A 77 6.57 -7.90 0.88
N HIS A 78 5.77 -7.04 1.47
CA HIS A 78 5.64 -6.85 2.90
C HIS A 78 4.29 -7.40 3.37
N LEU A 79 4.25 -7.93 4.58
CA LEU A 79 3.03 -8.40 5.23
C LEU A 79 3.14 -8.10 6.72
N HIS A 80 2.07 -7.59 7.30
CA HIS A 80 2.00 -7.24 8.72
C HIS A 80 0.84 -7.96 9.39
N LYS A 81 1.05 -8.37 10.64
CA LYS A 81 0.07 -9.08 11.46
C LYS A 81 -0.74 -8.12 12.35
N ILE A 82 -0.13 -7.03 12.75
CA ILE A 82 -0.64 -6.14 13.80
C ILE A 82 -0.93 -4.75 13.26
N HIS A 83 0.06 -4.10 12.63
CA HIS A 83 -0.13 -2.72 12.25
C HIS A 83 -0.83 -2.56 10.89
N THR A 84 -1.50 -1.43 10.77
CA THR A 84 -2.08 -0.95 9.51
C THR A 84 -1.14 0.10 8.93
N ASP A 85 -0.81 -0.04 7.66
CA ASP A 85 -0.17 1.01 6.89
C ASP A 85 -1.20 2.00 6.35
N GLN A 86 -0.87 3.27 6.48
CA GLN A 86 -1.69 4.39 6.00
C GLN A 86 -0.76 5.39 5.34
N PHE A 87 -0.69 5.43 4.01
CA PHE A 87 0.34 6.23 3.37
C PHE A 87 -0.14 7.00 2.14
N THR A 88 0.64 8.00 1.79
CA THR A 88 0.50 8.78 0.58
C THR A 88 1.85 8.96 -0.10
N VAL A 89 1.83 9.29 -1.39
CA VAL A 89 3.03 9.62 -2.16
C VAL A 89 3.13 11.13 -2.28
N THR A 90 4.19 11.69 -1.70
CA THR A 90 4.45 13.14 -1.65
C THR A 90 5.42 13.61 -2.74
N ARG A 91 6.05 12.68 -3.45
CA ARG A 91 6.92 12.95 -4.60
C ARG A 91 6.92 11.77 -5.55
N GLY A 92 7.00 12.04 -6.86
CA GLY A 92 7.07 11.00 -7.88
C GLY A 92 5.75 10.26 -8.08
N LYS A 93 5.86 8.98 -8.46
CA LYS A 93 4.73 8.12 -8.78
C LYS A 93 5.06 6.66 -8.48
N LEU A 94 4.17 5.97 -7.79
CA LEU A 94 4.29 4.55 -7.47
C LEU A 94 3.12 3.74 -8.06
N GLN A 95 3.43 2.55 -8.55
CA GLN A 95 2.48 1.47 -8.64
C GLN A 95 2.49 0.73 -7.32
N VAL A 96 1.38 0.72 -6.61
CA VAL A 96 1.22 -0.06 -5.36
C VAL A 96 0.37 -1.27 -5.66
N CYS A 97 0.86 -2.45 -5.28
CA CYS A 97 0.15 -3.70 -5.42
C CYS A 97 -0.18 -4.29 -4.05
N MET A 98 -1.35 -4.87 -3.94
CA MET A 98 -1.89 -5.48 -2.72
C MET A 98 -2.49 -6.83 -3.06
N VAL A 99 -2.34 -7.81 -2.17
CA VAL A 99 -2.87 -9.17 -2.31
C VAL A 99 -3.50 -9.62 -1.00
N ASP A 100 -4.74 -10.03 -1.03
CA ASP A 100 -5.39 -10.58 0.16
C ASP A 100 -4.98 -12.04 0.37
N VAL A 101 -4.19 -12.28 1.41
CA VAL A 101 -3.72 -13.62 1.80
C VAL A 101 -4.43 -14.16 3.04
N ARG A 102 -5.48 -13.49 3.50
CA ARG A 102 -6.30 -13.89 4.66
C ARG A 102 -7.31 -14.96 4.24
N LYS A 103 -7.07 -16.22 4.60
CA LYS A 103 -7.92 -17.36 4.18
C LYS A 103 -9.42 -17.22 4.46
N ASN A 104 -9.78 -16.51 5.53
CA ASN A 104 -11.18 -16.34 5.93
C ASN A 104 -11.78 -15.02 5.43
N SER A 105 -11.04 -14.27 4.60
CA SER A 105 -11.54 -13.04 3.98
C SER A 105 -12.48 -13.35 2.82
N PRO A 106 -13.55 -12.56 2.63
CA PRO A 106 -14.39 -12.68 1.44
C PRO A 106 -13.65 -12.34 0.14
N THR A 107 -12.49 -11.69 0.25
CA THR A 107 -11.65 -11.30 -0.89
C THR A 107 -10.33 -12.08 -0.94
N PHE A 108 -10.24 -13.22 -0.25
CA PHE A 108 -9.05 -14.07 -0.32
C PHE A 108 -8.66 -14.37 -1.78
N GLY A 109 -7.39 -14.21 -2.11
CA GLY A 109 -6.85 -14.43 -3.45
C GLY A 109 -7.02 -13.27 -4.43
N GLN A 110 -7.74 -12.21 -4.06
CA GLN A 110 -7.80 -11.00 -4.88
C GLN A 110 -6.53 -10.18 -4.76
N ALA A 111 -6.11 -9.58 -5.87
CA ALA A 111 -5.04 -8.61 -5.94
C ALA A 111 -5.53 -7.30 -6.55
N ASN A 112 -5.07 -6.18 -6.03
CA ASN A 112 -5.31 -4.85 -6.59
C ASN A 112 -3.99 -4.18 -6.97
N SER A 113 -4.03 -3.37 -8.01
CA SER A 113 -2.93 -2.48 -8.40
C SER A 113 -3.45 -1.06 -8.55
N VAL A 114 -2.87 -0.12 -7.82
CA VAL A 114 -3.25 1.30 -7.84
C VAL A 114 -2.04 2.18 -8.08
N ILE A 115 -2.27 3.32 -8.75
CA ILE A 115 -1.24 4.34 -8.94
C ILE A 115 -1.43 5.43 -7.90
N LEU A 116 -0.37 5.71 -7.15
CA LEU A 116 -0.27 6.86 -6.25
C LEU A 116 0.78 7.83 -6.77
N GLY A 117 0.54 9.13 -6.66
CA GLY A 117 1.49 10.15 -7.09
C GLY A 117 0.90 11.55 -7.02
N MET A 118 1.76 12.55 -7.23
CA MET A 118 1.38 13.96 -7.07
C MET A 118 0.38 14.47 -8.11
N GLN A 119 0.27 13.83 -9.29
CA GLN A 119 -0.71 14.22 -10.30
C GLN A 119 -2.15 13.89 -9.88
N LYS A 120 -2.31 12.91 -8.98
CA LYS A 120 -3.57 12.53 -8.35
C LYS A 120 -3.27 12.11 -6.92
N PRO A 121 -3.16 13.05 -5.98
CA PRO A 121 -2.83 12.74 -4.59
C PRO A 121 -3.89 11.83 -3.98
N ARG A 122 -3.45 10.77 -3.32
CA ARG A 122 -4.31 9.78 -2.68
C ARG A 122 -3.70 9.27 -1.40
N PHE A 123 -4.56 8.98 -0.45
CA PHE A 123 -4.24 8.27 0.78
C PHE A 123 -4.73 6.84 0.65
N LEU A 124 -3.86 5.89 0.97
CA LEU A 124 -4.17 4.45 0.94
C LEU A 124 -4.00 3.86 2.33
N LYS A 125 -5.03 3.14 2.80
CA LYS A 125 -4.96 2.33 4.02
C LYS A 125 -4.92 0.85 3.65
N ILE A 126 -3.97 0.13 4.23
CA ILE A 126 -3.79 -1.32 4.06
C ILE A 126 -3.83 -1.98 5.44
N PRO A 127 -4.86 -2.76 5.77
CA PRO A 127 -4.98 -3.41 7.06
C PRO A 127 -4.03 -4.62 7.18
N PRO A 128 -3.83 -5.14 8.40
CA PRO A 128 -3.08 -6.37 8.63
C PRO A 128 -3.58 -7.53 7.76
N GLY A 129 -2.65 -8.42 7.38
CA GLY A 129 -2.96 -9.60 6.58
C GLY A 129 -3.09 -9.35 5.08
N ILE A 130 -2.87 -8.12 4.61
CA ILE A 130 -2.77 -7.78 3.19
C ILE A 130 -1.31 -7.67 2.80
N MET A 131 -0.86 -8.58 1.94
CA MET A 131 0.48 -8.56 1.38
C MET A 131 0.59 -7.42 0.38
N HIS A 132 1.64 -6.59 0.46
CA HIS A 132 1.74 -5.40 -0.38
C HIS A 132 3.17 -5.01 -0.70
N GLY A 133 3.30 -4.12 -1.69
CA GLY A 133 4.56 -3.55 -2.11
C GLY A 133 4.34 -2.48 -3.18
N TRP A 134 5.43 -1.89 -3.66
CA TRP A 134 5.35 -0.89 -4.71
C TRP A 134 6.57 -0.90 -5.64
N LYS A 135 6.36 -0.33 -6.83
CA LYS A 135 7.38 -0.03 -7.82
C LYS A 135 7.40 1.46 -8.11
N ALA A 136 8.59 2.08 -8.07
CA ALA A 136 8.75 3.46 -8.49
C ALA A 136 8.66 3.58 -10.02
N LEU A 137 7.79 4.49 -10.49
CA LEU A 137 7.53 4.73 -11.90
C LEU A 137 8.14 6.06 -12.35
N GLY A 138 8.56 6.10 -13.62
CA GLY A 138 9.17 7.29 -14.20
C GLY A 138 10.69 7.37 -13.96
N THR A 139 11.25 8.58 -14.03
CA THR A 139 12.70 8.83 -14.05
C THR A 139 13.22 9.54 -12.80
N LYS A 140 12.35 9.81 -11.83
CA LYS A 140 12.68 10.48 -10.57
C LYS A 140 12.33 9.61 -9.39
N GLU A 141 13.01 9.80 -8.27
CA GLU A 141 12.72 9.21 -6.97
C GLU A 141 11.26 9.45 -6.57
N SER A 142 10.68 8.45 -5.96
CA SER A 142 9.34 8.54 -5.35
C SER A 142 9.44 8.47 -3.83
N ILE A 143 8.67 9.31 -3.14
CA ILE A 143 8.66 9.40 -1.68
C ILE A 143 7.27 9.03 -1.16
N VAL A 144 7.23 8.06 -0.28
CA VAL A 144 6.07 7.68 0.54
C VAL A 144 6.20 8.31 1.92
N VAL A 145 5.13 8.88 2.43
CA VAL A 145 4.97 9.18 3.87
C VAL A 145 3.94 8.22 4.43
N ASN A 146 4.34 7.43 5.42
CA ASN A 146 3.51 6.42 6.05
C ASN A 146 3.12 6.83 7.48
N PHE A 147 1.84 6.75 7.80
CA PHE A 147 1.20 7.07 9.06
C PHE A 147 0.76 5.77 9.73
N GLN A 148 1.71 5.01 10.27
CA GLN A 148 1.46 3.69 10.84
C GLN A 148 0.68 3.77 12.16
N THR A 149 -0.17 2.79 12.40
CA THR A 149 -1.00 2.69 13.61
C THR A 149 -0.25 2.21 14.85
N HIS A 150 0.96 1.68 14.67
CA HIS A 150 1.83 1.18 15.71
C HIS A 150 3.26 1.67 15.52
N VAL A 151 4.03 1.74 16.60
CA VAL A 151 5.47 1.96 16.54
C VAL A 151 6.12 0.77 15.82
N PHE A 152 7.21 1.03 15.11
CA PHE A 152 7.92 -0.01 14.36
C PHE A 152 8.33 -1.19 15.28
N ASP A 153 7.92 -2.38 14.88
CA ASP A 153 8.34 -3.64 15.49
C ASP A 153 8.88 -4.57 14.38
N PRO A 154 10.18 -4.90 14.38
CA PRO A 154 10.76 -5.80 13.38
C PRO A 154 10.16 -7.22 13.40
N LYS A 155 9.48 -7.62 14.48
CA LYS A 155 8.78 -8.90 14.58
C LYS A 155 7.45 -8.94 13.86
N ASP A 156 6.90 -7.75 13.50
CA ASP A 156 5.67 -7.63 12.71
C ASP A 156 5.96 -7.33 11.22
N GLU A 157 7.19 -7.49 10.77
CA GLU A 157 7.57 -7.27 9.38
C GLU A 157 7.97 -8.58 8.70
N TYR A 158 7.04 -9.17 7.94
CA TYR A 158 7.28 -10.36 7.13
C TYR A 158 7.62 -9.94 5.70
N LYS A 159 8.75 -10.42 5.19
CA LYS A 159 9.24 -10.10 3.84
C LYS A 159 9.28 -11.35 2.97
N PHE A 160 8.91 -11.19 1.71
CA PHE A 160 8.93 -12.26 0.72
C PHE A 160 9.57 -11.74 -0.58
N THR A 161 10.07 -12.66 -1.40
CA THR A 161 10.68 -12.32 -2.67
C THR A 161 9.67 -11.74 -3.66
N TRP A 162 10.12 -10.85 -4.54
CA TRP A 162 9.26 -10.13 -5.48
C TRP A 162 8.51 -11.04 -6.44
N ASP A 163 9.05 -12.24 -6.72
CA ASP A 163 8.55 -13.21 -7.68
C ASP A 163 7.68 -14.31 -7.06
N CYS A 164 7.43 -14.26 -5.75
CA CYS A 164 6.64 -15.29 -5.09
C CYS A 164 5.12 -15.19 -5.37
N VAL A 165 4.63 -14.00 -5.76
CA VAL A 165 3.24 -13.72 -6.11
C VAL A 165 3.20 -12.78 -7.31
N LEU A 166 2.44 -13.14 -8.36
CA LEU A 166 2.14 -12.31 -9.53
C LEU A 166 3.36 -11.52 -10.05
N PRO A 167 4.49 -12.16 -10.36
CA PRO A 167 5.71 -11.45 -10.75
C PRO A 167 5.51 -10.54 -11.97
N GLU A 168 4.59 -10.87 -12.87
CA GLU A 168 4.24 -10.09 -14.05
C GLU A 168 3.63 -8.73 -13.73
N ILE A 169 3.08 -8.54 -12.50
CA ILE A 169 2.47 -7.27 -12.10
C ILE A 169 3.50 -6.13 -12.07
N TRP A 170 4.78 -6.47 -11.84
CA TRP A 170 5.91 -5.55 -11.80
C TRP A 170 6.56 -5.33 -13.17
N GLY A 171 6.18 -6.09 -14.18
CA GLY A 171 6.73 -6.05 -15.52
C GLY A 171 6.44 -4.75 -16.27
N PRO A 172 7.03 -4.56 -17.45
CA PRO A 172 6.73 -3.44 -18.32
C PRO A 172 5.24 -3.46 -18.73
N LYS A 173 4.68 -2.27 -18.93
CA LYS A 173 3.32 -2.09 -19.42
C LYS A 173 3.40 -1.61 -20.88
N ASN A 174 2.67 -2.29 -21.75
CA ASN A 174 2.40 -1.79 -23.10
C ASN A 174 1.31 -0.73 -23.00
N GLY A 175 1.57 0.42 -23.55
CA GLY A 175 0.64 1.54 -23.65
C GLY A 175 -0.02 1.59 -25.02
#